data_4ab919592f6f35142d9a2e04e1ace0fd
#
_entry.id   4ab919592f6f35142d9a2e04e1ace0fd
#
_cell.length_a   1.000
_cell.length_b   1.000
_cell.length_c   1.000
_cell.angle_alpha   90.00
_cell.angle_beta   90.00
_cell.angle_gamma   90.00
#
_symmetry.space_group_name_H-M   'P 1'
#
loop_
_entity.id
_entity.type
_entity.pdbx_description
1 polymer ?
#
loop_
_entity_poly.entity_id
_entity_poly.type
_entity_poly.pdbx_seq_one_letter_code
_entity_poly.pdbx_strand_id
1 'polypeptide(L)'
;MSHITEIALENYRSFRAAHCRLSPFTLIVGANNAGKSNLLKAVRDVAVVDLNPPGWLNAARHHSSDEARVKVFLRWNDGNELEVWERHDGSGSVSGSPARLAIPLRGWASEIYRLDPTIIGTGEGGSGEPYITPDGAGVAWMLDKWNAGSRAMRARFDQVETALRRCVPEIEKLSFYDEDVGKRAIQVEQTGLPPEPRPLSEVSDGTRLVLAILTLVNQETPPPVLLLEDIDRGLHPRLYEQLVAFLRALAAQGHTQILATTHDPYLIDEFRDTPEAVVIVDKKDGASTLSNLDEHLAALRSQGADLEMPLGQVWFSGMVGGVPGMKLPEILRPAKA
;
A
#
# COMPACT_ATOMS: atom_id res chain seq x y z
N MET A 1 4.04 -17.38 8.02
CA MET A 1 2.60 -17.13 8.06
C MET A 1 1.99 -17.19 6.67
N SER A 2 0.68 -17.33 6.61
CA SER A 2 -0.06 -17.38 5.37
C SER A 2 -0.20 -15.97 4.77
N HIS A 3 0.16 -15.80 3.50
CA HIS A 3 0.01 -14.55 2.74
C HIS A 3 -0.63 -14.88 1.38
N ILE A 4 -1.28 -13.89 0.78
CA ILE A 4 -1.91 -14.03 -0.54
C ILE A 4 -0.81 -14.12 -1.60
N THR A 5 -0.83 -15.16 -2.42
CA THR A 5 0.13 -15.38 -3.50
C THR A 5 -0.42 -15.08 -4.88
N GLU A 6 -1.75 -15.11 -5.04
CA GLU A 6 -2.40 -14.83 -6.30
C GLU A 6 -3.71 -14.07 -6.10
N ILE A 7 -4.02 -13.20 -7.05
CA ILE A 7 -5.30 -12.55 -7.18
C ILE A 7 -5.79 -12.67 -8.63
N ALA A 8 -7.06 -13.04 -8.81
CA ALA A 8 -7.73 -12.99 -10.09
C ALA A 8 -9.04 -12.18 -9.97
N LEU A 9 -9.29 -11.35 -10.98
CA LEU A 9 -10.41 -10.43 -11.05
C LEU A 9 -11.20 -10.65 -12.34
N GLU A 10 -12.52 -10.75 -12.25
CA GLU A 10 -13.41 -10.78 -13.41
C GLU A 10 -14.48 -9.69 -13.24
N ASN A 11 -14.60 -8.82 -14.25
CA ASN A 11 -15.58 -7.72 -14.31
C ASN A 11 -15.58 -6.80 -13.08
N TYR A 12 -14.42 -6.66 -12.42
CA TYR A 12 -14.28 -5.85 -11.22
C TYR A 12 -13.72 -4.46 -11.56
N ARG A 13 -14.51 -3.39 -11.32
CA ARG A 13 -14.14 -1.97 -11.53
C ARG A 13 -13.55 -1.71 -12.93
N SER A 14 -12.25 -1.47 -13.03
CA SER A 14 -11.54 -1.26 -14.30
C SER A 14 -11.05 -2.56 -14.95
N PHE A 15 -11.14 -3.69 -14.26
CA PHE A 15 -10.67 -4.99 -14.75
C PHE A 15 -11.80 -5.77 -15.40
N ARG A 16 -11.63 -6.17 -16.66
CA ARG A 16 -12.53 -7.12 -17.33
C ARG A 16 -12.14 -8.56 -16.97
N ALA A 17 -10.88 -8.89 -17.13
CA ALA A 17 -10.24 -10.11 -16.66
C ALA A 17 -8.78 -9.80 -16.39
N ALA A 18 -8.30 -10.11 -15.19
CA ALA A 18 -6.93 -9.82 -14.79
C ALA A 18 -6.48 -10.82 -13.73
N HIS A 19 -5.19 -11.14 -13.74
CA HIS A 19 -4.55 -12.03 -12.78
C HIS A 19 -3.12 -11.59 -12.56
N CYS A 20 -2.62 -11.69 -11.33
CA CYS A 20 -1.21 -11.53 -11.01
C CYS A 20 -0.81 -12.32 -9.77
N ARG A 21 0.50 -12.51 -9.63
CA ARG A 21 1.12 -13.08 -8.43
C ARG A 21 1.43 -11.96 -7.44
N LEU A 22 1.34 -12.27 -6.15
CA LEU A 22 1.65 -11.37 -5.05
C LEU A 22 2.75 -11.97 -4.17
N SER A 23 3.61 -11.11 -3.67
CA SER A 23 4.69 -11.43 -2.74
C SER A 23 4.37 -10.93 -1.32
N PRO A 24 5.11 -11.33 -0.28
CA PRO A 24 4.95 -10.79 1.07
C PRO A 24 5.03 -9.26 1.13
N PHE A 25 5.87 -8.66 0.30
CA PHE A 25 5.82 -7.23 -0.02
C PHE A 25 5.71 -7.08 -1.53
N THR A 26 4.59 -6.54 -2.02
CA THR A 26 4.30 -6.31 -3.44
C THR A 26 4.24 -4.81 -3.71
N LEU A 27 5.03 -4.35 -4.70
CA LEU A 27 4.94 -3.01 -5.25
C LEU A 27 4.05 -3.01 -6.49
N ILE A 28 3.03 -2.17 -6.53
CA ILE A 28 2.07 -2.03 -7.62
C ILE A 28 2.36 -0.73 -8.35
N VAL A 29 2.76 -0.81 -9.61
CA VAL A 29 3.17 0.33 -10.42
C VAL A 29 2.28 0.52 -11.63
N GLY A 30 2.19 1.74 -12.12
CA GLY A 30 1.39 2.06 -13.32
C GLY A 30 1.03 3.53 -13.37
N ALA A 31 0.54 3.97 -14.53
CA ALA A 31 0.07 5.33 -14.74
C ALA A 31 -1.07 5.73 -13.80
N ASN A 32 -1.30 7.04 -13.67
CA ASN A 32 -2.50 7.53 -13.02
C ASN A 32 -3.75 6.99 -13.74
N ASN A 33 -4.76 6.58 -12.99
CA ASN A 33 -5.99 5.98 -13.52
C ASN A 33 -5.80 4.64 -14.27
N ALA A 34 -4.65 3.97 -14.14
CA ALA A 34 -4.44 2.62 -14.70
C ALA A 34 -5.25 1.55 -13.97
N GLY A 35 -5.56 1.73 -12.69
CA GLY A 35 -6.32 0.77 -11.88
C GLY A 35 -5.61 0.29 -10.61
N LYS A 36 -4.46 0.88 -10.22
CA LYS A 36 -3.71 0.51 -9.01
C LYS A 36 -4.59 0.49 -7.75
N SER A 37 -5.29 1.59 -7.49
CA SER A 37 -6.23 1.68 -6.35
C SER A 37 -7.38 0.67 -6.44
N ASN A 38 -7.79 0.27 -7.66
CA ASN A 38 -8.82 -0.75 -7.83
C ASN A 38 -8.33 -2.14 -7.44
N LEU A 39 -7.04 -2.43 -7.64
CA LEU A 39 -6.43 -3.68 -7.16
C LEU A 39 -6.40 -3.72 -5.63
N LEU A 40 -5.98 -2.64 -4.95
CA LEU A 40 -6.05 -2.55 -3.49
C LEU A 40 -7.50 -2.70 -2.98
N LYS A 41 -8.45 -2.04 -3.66
CA LYS A 41 -9.89 -2.15 -3.31
C LYS A 41 -10.40 -3.57 -3.45
N ALA A 42 -9.94 -4.35 -4.43
CA ALA A 42 -10.36 -5.75 -4.57
C ALA A 42 -9.98 -6.58 -3.34
N VAL A 43 -8.75 -6.40 -2.82
CA VAL A 43 -8.29 -7.07 -1.61
C VAL A 43 -9.08 -6.60 -0.37
N ARG A 44 -9.26 -5.28 -0.22
CA ARG A 44 -10.06 -4.71 0.89
C ARG A 44 -11.50 -5.19 0.85
N ASP A 45 -12.14 -5.12 -0.32
CA ASP A 45 -13.56 -5.42 -0.45
C ASP A 45 -13.85 -6.89 -0.07
N VAL A 46 -12.95 -7.82 -0.39
CA VAL A 46 -13.07 -9.22 0.06
C VAL A 46 -12.84 -9.36 1.57
N ALA A 47 -11.93 -8.57 2.14
CA ALA A 47 -11.66 -8.60 3.59
C ALA A 47 -12.83 -8.12 4.45
N VAL A 48 -13.76 -7.35 3.88
CA VAL A 48 -14.92 -6.79 4.57
C VAL A 48 -16.26 -7.31 4.03
N VAL A 49 -16.25 -8.43 3.30
CA VAL A 49 -17.43 -8.97 2.62
C VAL A 49 -18.61 -9.19 3.57
N ASP A 50 -18.38 -9.67 4.79
CA ASP A 50 -19.40 -9.88 5.79
C ASP A 50 -20.07 -8.60 6.31
N LEU A 51 -19.45 -7.44 6.08
CA LEU A 51 -19.97 -6.13 6.51
C LEU A 51 -20.77 -5.43 5.41
N ASN A 52 -20.72 -5.97 4.18
CA ASN A 52 -21.34 -5.35 3.03
C ASN A 52 -22.76 -5.90 2.79
N PRO A 53 -23.72 -5.04 2.41
CA PRO A 53 -25.06 -5.49 2.03
C PRO A 53 -25.01 -6.27 0.71
N PRO A 54 -26.02 -7.13 0.43
CA PRO A 54 -26.19 -7.73 -0.89
C PRO A 54 -26.18 -6.65 -1.99
N GLY A 55 -25.52 -6.93 -3.12
CA GLY A 55 -25.39 -5.97 -4.22
C GLY A 55 -24.15 -5.07 -4.18
N TRP A 56 -23.35 -5.13 -3.12
CA TRP A 56 -22.18 -4.26 -2.97
C TRP A 56 -21.10 -4.51 -4.03
N LEU A 57 -20.86 -5.77 -4.42
CA LEU A 57 -19.87 -6.11 -5.44
C LEU A 57 -20.36 -5.69 -6.84
N ASN A 58 -21.67 -5.65 -7.06
CA ASN A 58 -22.26 -5.13 -8.30
C ASN A 58 -22.00 -3.63 -8.49
N ALA A 59 -21.91 -2.85 -7.41
CA ALA A 59 -21.49 -1.45 -7.49
C ALA A 59 -20.05 -1.29 -7.99
N ALA A 60 -19.24 -2.34 -7.90
CA ALA A 60 -17.88 -2.41 -8.40
C ALA A 60 -17.76 -3.05 -9.80
N ARG A 61 -18.87 -3.28 -10.50
CA ARG A 61 -18.90 -3.93 -11.83
C ARG A 61 -18.17 -3.11 -12.90
N HIS A 62 -17.49 -3.80 -13.80
CA HIS A 62 -16.93 -3.20 -15.01
C HIS A 62 -18.04 -2.73 -15.97
N HIS A 63 -17.93 -1.52 -16.49
CA HIS A 63 -18.98 -0.85 -17.29
C HIS A 63 -19.38 -1.57 -18.60
N SER A 64 -18.55 -2.47 -19.11
CA SER A 64 -18.79 -3.15 -20.40
C SER A 64 -19.43 -4.54 -20.27
N SER A 65 -19.90 -4.93 -19.07
CA SER A 65 -20.41 -6.28 -18.83
C SER A 65 -21.84 -6.25 -18.27
N ASP A 66 -22.85 -6.39 -19.13
CA ASP A 66 -24.26 -6.37 -18.69
C ASP A 66 -24.74 -7.68 -18.04
N GLU A 67 -24.16 -8.83 -18.37
CA GLU A 67 -24.63 -10.14 -17.90
C GLU A 67 -23.64 -10.94 -17.06
N ALA A 68 -22.38 -10.50 -16.98
CA ALA A 68 -21.34 -11.27 -16.32
C ALA A 68 -21.33 -11.06 -14.81
N ARG A 69 -21.03 -12.13 -14.08
CA ARG A 69 -20.75 -12.00 -12.64
C ARG A 69 -19.49 -11.18 -12.40
N VAL A 70 -19.49 -10.42 -11.31
CA VAL A 70 -18.28 -9.84 -10.75
C VAL A 70 -17.64 -10.89 -9.86
N LYS A 71 -16.32 -11.07 -9.96
CA LYS A 71 -15.62 -12.07 -9.18
C LYS A 71 -14.26 -11.55 -8.71
N VAL A 72 -13.92 -11.88 -7.47
CA VAL A 72 -12.58 -11.73 -6.88
C VAL A 72 -12.16 -13.08 -6.32
N PHE A 73 -11.01 -13.56 -6.74
CA PHE A 73 -10.40 -14.80 -6.27
C PHE A 73 -9.05 -14.50 -5.64
N LEU A 74 -8.78 -15.10 -4.48
CA LEU A 74 -7.51 -15.02 -3.76
C LEU A 74 -7.00 -16.42 -3.44
N ARG A 75 -5.69 -16.63 -3.59
CA ARG A 75 -4.99 -17.85 -3.14
C ARG A 75 -3.85 -17.49 -2.21
N TRP A 76 -3.63 -18.31 -1.19
CA TRP A 76 -2.56 -18.17 -0.23
C TRP A 76 -1.43 -19.18 -0.46
N ASN A 77 -0.25 -18.89 0.09
CA ASN A 77 0.94 -19.76 0.02
C ASN A 77 0.76 -21.12 0.71
N ASP A 78 -0.24 -21.30 1.55
CA ASP A 78 -0.61 -22.57 2.18
C ASP A 78 -1.62 -23.38 1.37
N GLY A 79 -1.92 -22.96 0.12
CA GLY A 79 -2.85 -23.59 -0.78
C GLY A 79 -4.33 -23.29 -0.50
N ASN A 80 -4.63 -22.50 0.53
CA ASN A 80 -5.99 -22.06 0.81
C ASN A 80 -6.46 -21.04 -0.25
N GLU A 81 -7.75 -21.05 -0.55
CA GLU A 81 -8.39 -20.20 -1.54
C GLU A 81 -9.65 -19.53 -0.99
N LEU A 82 -9.98 -18.38 -1.56
CA LEU A 82 -11.23 -17.67 -1.30
C LEU A 82 -11.73 -17.07 -2.61
N GLU A 83 -12.98 -17.32 -2.95
CA GLU A 83 -13.66 -16.76 -4.11
C GLU A 83 -14.93 -16.05 -3.63
N VAL A 84 -15.08 -14.80 -4.04
CA VAL A 84 -16.29 -14.02 -3.84
C VAL A 84 -16.81 -13.62 -5.21
N TRP A 85 -18.10 -13.90 -5.46
CA TRP A 85 -18.73 -13.47 -6.70
C TRP A 85 -20.17 -13.02 -6.48
N GLU A 86 -20.65 -12.16 -7.35
CA GLU A 86 -22.01 -11.63 -7.34
C GLU A 86 -22.51 -11.36 -8.76
N ARG A 87 -23.80 -11.66 -9.02
CA ARG A 87 -24.51 -11.37 -10.27
C ARG A 87 -25.31 -10.09 -10.17
N HIS A 88 -25.79 -9.61 -11.31
CA HIS A 88 -26.62 -8.40 -11.38
C HIS A 88 -27.94 -8.49 -10.57
N ASP A 89 -28.51 -9.67 -10.45
CA ASP A 89 -29.73 -9.93 -9.67
C ASP A 89 -29.50 -9.96 -8.14
N GLY A 90 -28.27 -9.68 -7.70
CA GLY A 90 -27.88 -9.73 -6.29
C GLY A 90 -27.58 -11.15 -5.78
N SER A 91 -27.75 -12.19 -6.64
CA SER A 91 -27.32 -13.53 -6.27
C SER A 91 -25.80 -13.61 -6.24
N GLY A 92 -25.26 -14.17 -5.17
CA GLY A 92 -23.82 -14.25 -5.00
C GLY A 92 -23.43 -15.34 -4.02
N SER A 93 -22.15 -15.61 -3.93
CA SER A 93 -21.60 -16.60 -3.00
C SER A 93 -20.20 -16.23 -2.58
N VAL A 94 -19.88 -16.61 -1.35
CA VAL A 94 -18.51 -16.68 -0.83
C VAL A 94 -18.18 -18.15 -0.68
N SER A 95 -17.15 -18.59 -1.36
CA SER A 95 -16.67 -19.96 -1.30
C SER A 95 -15.16 -20.00 -1.10
N GLY A 96 -14.65 -21.02 -0.46
CA GLY A 96 -13.22 -21.15 -0.24
C GLY A 96 -12.86 -22.30 0.68
N SER A 97 -11.59 -22.42 0.99
CA SER A 97 -11.08 -23.40 1.92
C SER A 97 -11.66 -23.20 3.31
N PRO A 98 -12.05 -24.27 4.03
CA PRO A 98 -12.67 -24.17 5.35
C PRO A 98 -11.87 -23.32 6.35
N ALA A 99 -10.54 -23.37 6.28
CA ALA A 99 -9.67 -22.55 7.13
C ALA A 99 -9.82 -21.05 6.86
N ARG A 100 -10.19 -20.62 5.65
CA ARG A 100 -10.41 -19.20 5.30
C ARG A 100 -11.82 -18.74 5.60
N LEU A 101 -12.81 -19.59 5.38
CA LEU A 101 -14.19 -19.28 5.75
C LEU A 101 -14.40 -19.26 7.28
N ALA A 102 -13.58 -20.00 8.04
CA ALA A 102 -13.64 -20.01 9.49
C ALA A 102 -12.93 -18.81 10.15
N ILE A 103 -11.99 -18.15 9.45
CA ILE A 103 -11.41 -16.89 9.93
C ILE A 103 -12.48 -15.82 9.69
N PRO A 104 -12.83 -15.02 10.72
CA PRO A 104 -13.65 -13.84 10.49
C PRO A 104 -12.99 -13.04 9.36
N LEU A 105 -13.65 -12.90 8.22
CA LEU A 105 -13.17 -12.10 7.09
C LEU A 105 -12.99 -10.62 7.49
N ARG A 106 -13.53 -10.28 8.68
CA ARG A 106 -13.47 -8.96 9.29
C ARG A 106 -12.04 -8.54 9.63
N GLY A 107 -11.60 -7.44 9.03
CA GLY A 107 -10.49 -6.66 9.55
C GLY A 107 -9.08 -7.08 9.14
N TRP A 108 -8.89 -8.11 8.27
CA TRP A 108 -7.54 -8.49 7.86
C TRP A 108 -6.91 -7.54 6.80
N ALA A 109 -7.73 -6.73 6.09
CA ALA A 109 -7.30 -5.66 5.19
C ALA A 109 -8.41 -4.60 5.07
N SER A 110 -8.87 -4.05 6.22
CA SER A 110 -10.07 -3.20 6.26
C SER A 110 -9.87 -1.82 5.65
N GLU A 111 -8.65 -1.29 5.69
CA GLU A 111 -8.35 0.08 5.29
C GLU A 111 -7.28 0.14 4.21
N ILE A 112 -7.43 1.12 3.31
CA ILE A 112 -6.38 1.53 2.38
C ILE A 112 -5.84 2.85 2.91
N TYR A 113 -4.59 2.83 3.34
CA TYR A 113 -3.92 4.00 3.88
C TYR A 113 -3.32 4.83 2.75
N ARG A 114 -3.79 6.05 2.63
CA ARG A 114 -3.22 7.10 1.80
C ARG A 114 -2.76 8.23 2.73
N LEU A 115 -1.63 7.99 3.34
CA LEU A 115 -1.11 8.84 4.40
C LEU A 115 -0.87 10.28 3.92
N ASP A 116 -1.27 11.25 4.72
CA ASP A 116 -1.05 12.68 4.49
C ASP A 116 -0.05 13.23 5.53
N PRO A 117 1.17 13.56 5.11
CA PRO A 117 2.18 14.03 6.04
C PRO A 117 1.77 15.32 6.79
N THR A 118 0.85 16.12 6.25
CA THR A 118 0.41 17.35 6.91
C THR A 118 -0.47 17.10 8.13
N ILE A 119 -1.07 15.91 8.23
CA ILE A 119 -1.96 15.49 9.31
C ILE A 119 -1.18 14.73 10.38
N ILE A 120 -0.18 13.93 9.97
CA ILE A 120 0.56 13.05 10.85
C ILE A 120 1.31 13.85 11.95
N GLY A 121 1.01 13.50 13.21
CA GLY A 121 1.70 14.05 14.36
C GLY A 121 1.19 15.42 14.83
N THR A 122 0.14 15.95 14.20
CA THR A 122 -0.57 17.17 14.68
C THR A 122 -1.36 16.87 15.96
N GLY A 123 -1.77 17.93 16.65
CA GLY A 123 -2.48 17.80 17.92
C GLY A 123 -3.77 17.01 17.84
N GLU A 124 -3.73 15.82 18.41
CA GLU A 124 -4.82 14.87 18.42
C GLU A 124 -5.14 14.44 19.86
N GLY A 125 -6.38 14.10 20.09
CA GLY A 125 -6.83 13.60 21.38
C GLY A 125 -8.29 13.17 21.30
N GLY A 126 -8.74 12.42 22.29
CA GLY A 126 -10.10 11.94 22.35
C GLY A 126 -10.39 11.10 23.59
N SER A 127 -11.65 10.76 23.77
CA SER A 127 -12.10 9.79 24.76
C SER A 127 -12.23 8.42 24.10
N GLY A 128 -11.51 7.44 24.58
CA GLY A 128 -11.59 6.06 24.06
C GLY A 128 -10.25 5.47 23.64
N GLU A 129 -10.30 4.44 22.80
CA GLU A 129 -9.09 3.83 22.25
C GLU A 129 -8.61 4.60 21.01
N PRO A 130 -7.29 4.88 20.90
CA PRO A 130 -6.75 5.55 19.74
C PRO A 130 -6.89 4.68 18.50
N TYR A 131 -7.18 5.34 17.38
CA TYR A 131 -7.34 4.71 16.07
C TYR A 131 -6.60 5.55 15.02
N ILE A 132 -5.91 4.92 14.10
CA ILE A 132 -5.22 5.60 13.00
C ILE A 132 -6.12 5.56 11.78
N THR A 133 -6.51 6.75 11.30
CA THR A 133 -7.34 6.89 10.11
C THR A 133 -6.54 6.64 8.82
N PRO A 134 -7.22 6.42 7.67
CA PRO A 134 -6.55 6.18 6.38
C PRO A 134 -5.58 7.28 5.92
N ASP A 135 -5.75 8.51 6.37
CA ASP A 135 -4.87 9.65 6.09
C ASP A 135 -3.74 9.82 7.12
N GLY A 136 -3.74 9.04 8.21
CA GLY A 136 -2.71 9.04 9.24
C GLY A 136 -3.03 9.87 10.49
N ALA A 137 -4.24 10.44 10.61
CA ALA A 137 -4.66 11.03 11.88
C ALA A 137 -4.73 9.93 12.97
N GLY A 138 -4.51 10.31 14.23
CA GLY A 138 -4.46 9.37 15.35
C GLY A 138 -3.06 8.86 15.72
N VAL A 139 -2.04 9.13 14.88
CA VAL A 139 -0.66 8.69 15.16
C VAL A 139 -0.12 9.33 16.43
N ALA A 140 -0.30 10.63 16.63
CA ALA A 140 0.16 11.32 17.83
C ALA A 140 -0.51 10.79 19.09
N TRP A 141 -1.83 10.63 19.02
CA TRP A 141 -2.61 10.09 20.14
C TRP A 141 -2.23 8.65 20.48
N MET A 142 -2.04 7.79 19.47
CA MET A 142 -1.61 6.40 19.65
C MET A 142 -0.25 6.31 20.33
N LEU A 143 0.73 7.07 19.84
CA LEU A 143 2.09 7.06 20.38
C LEU A 143 2.16 7.67 21.79
N ASP A 144 1.44 8.74 22.08
CA ASP A 144 1.35 9.32 23.41
C ASP A 144 0.76 8.33 24.40
N LYS A 145 -0.32 7.63 24.02
CA LYS A 145 -0.94 6.59 24.86
C LYS A 145 0.00 5.42 25.10
N TRP A 146 0.78 5.01 24.09
CA TRP A 146 1.78 3.95 24.28
C TRP A 146 2.93 4.41 25.19
N ASN A 147 3.39 5.64 25.03
CA ASN A 147 4.46 6.22 25.85
C ASN A 147 4.08 6.31 27.33
N ALA A 148 2.83 6.68 27.64
CA ALA A 148 2.32 6.83 29.01
C ALA A 148 1.68 5.55 29.57
N GLY A 149 1.52 4.50 28.78
CA GLY A 149 0.71 3.33 29.11
C GLY A 149 1.46 2.22 29.83
N SER A 150 0.92 0.99 29.71
CA SER A 150 1.49 -0.21 30.29
C SER A 150 2.90 -0.54 29.77
N ARG A 151 3.62 -1.44 30.46
CA ARG A 151 4.93 -1.92 30.00
C ARG A 151 4.90 -2.46 28.55
N ALA A 152 3.82 -3.13 28.15
CA ALA A 152 3.66 -3.65 26.79
C ALA A 152 3.48 -2.50 25.78
N MET A 153 2.68 -1.49 26.09
CA MET A 153 2.51 -0.29 25.29
C MET A 153 3.82 0.48 25.15
N ARG A 154 4.53 0.67 26.27
CA ARG A 154 5.85 1.34 26.26
C ARG A 154 6.84 0.60 25.35
N ALA A 155 6.86 -0.73 25.39
CA ALA A 155 7.73 -1.52 24.52
C ALA A 155 7.42 -1.28 23.01
N ARG A 156 6.15 -1.11 22.63
CA ARG A 156 5.78 -0.75 21.24
C ARG A 156 6.28 0.65 20.87
N PHE A 157 6.11 1.62 21.77
CA PHE A 157 6.66 2.97 21.55
C PHE A 157 8.18 2.92 21.33
N ASP A 158 8.92 2.21 22.19
CA ASP A 158 10.37 2.07 22.09
C ASP A 158 10.79 1.36 20.79
N GLN A 159 9.99 0.40 20.29
CA GLN A 159 10.21 -0.24 18.99
C GLN A 159 10.04 0.75 17.84
N VAL A 160 8.97 1.54 17.85
CA VAL A 160 8.73 2.60 16.83
C VAL A 160 9.87 3.61 16.85
N GLU A 161 10.24 4.14 18.02
CA GLU A 161 11.32 5.11 18.15
C GLU A 161 12.67 4.55 17.68
N THR A 162 12.98 3.30 18.02
CA THR A 162 14.20 2.61 17.59
C THR A 162 14.22 2.39 16.07
N ALA A 163 13.10 1.97 15.49
CA ALA A 163 12.98 1.77 14.05
C ALA A 163 13.05 3.10 13.29
N LEU A 164 12.41 4.16 13.82
CA LEU A 164 12.49 5.50 13.23
C LEU A 164 13.93 6.02 13.17
N ARG A 165 14.70 5.87 14.25
CA ARG A 165 16.13 6.24 14.29
C ARG A 165 16.99 5.48 13.27
N ARG A 166 16.62 4.26 12.92
CA ARG A 166 17.29 3.49 11.86
C ARG A 166 16.97 4.00 10.47
N CYS A 167 15.71 4.40 10.23
CA CYS A 167 15.27 4.96 8.95
C CYS A 167 15.68 6.42 8.76
N VAL A 168 15.70 7.18 9.85
CA VAL A 168 15.99 8.63 9.88
C VAL A 168 16.99 8.89 11.01
N PRO A 169 18.30 8.71 10.76
CA PRO A 169 19.34 8.78 11.80
C PRO A 169 19.45 10.12 12.51
N GLU A 170 18.93 11.19 11.91
CA GLU A 170 18.88 12.52 12.50
C GLU A 170 17.92 12.62 13.68
N ILE A 171 16.95 11.73 13.81
CA ILE A 171 16.00 11.73 14.93
C ILE A 171 16.63 11.00 16.11
N GLU A 172 16.77 11.70 17.22
CA GLU A 172 17.29 11.13 18.48
C GLU A 172 16.17 10.63 19.38
N LYS A 173 15.07 11.39 19.47
CA LYS A 173 14.01 11.10 20.42
C LYS A 173 12.67 11.67 19.97
N LEU A 174 11.60 10.96 20.31
CA LEU A 174 10.22 11.43 20.23
C LEU A 174 9.74 11.87 21.61
N SER A 175 9.04 13.00 21.66
CA SER A 175 8.36 13.48 22.84
C SER A 175 7.03 14.15 22.48
N PHE A 176 6.27 14.57 23.48
CA PHE A 176 4.91 15.08 23.26
C PHE A 176 4.73 16.41 24.00
N TYR A 177 3.94 17.28 23.41
CA TYR A 177 3.54 18.54 24.03
C TYR A 177 2.05 18.78 23.87
N ASP A 178 1.48 19.64 24.73
CA ASP A 178 0.09 20.06 24.62
C ASP A 178 0.00 21.17 23.58
N GLU A 179 -0.58 20.85 22.41
CA GLU A 179 -0.82 21.84 21.35
C GLU A 179 -2.08 22.66 21.63
N ASP A 180 -3.11 22.02 22.23
CA ASP A 180 -4.34 22.64 22.68
C ASP A 180 -4.93 21.81 23.83
N VAL A 181 -5.99 22.28 24.45
CA VAL A 181 -6.65 21.58 25.57
C VAL A 181 -7.07 20.18 25.14
N GLY A 182 -6.45 19.16 25.75
CA GLY A 182 -6.71 17.75 25.46
C GLY A 182 -6.18 17.25 24.13
N LYS A 183 -5.34 18.03 23.43
CA LYS A 183 -4.68 17.62 22.19
C LYS A 183 -3.18 17.53 22.38
N ARG A 184 -2.65 16.35 22.13
CA ARG A 184 -1.21 16.07 22.19
C ARG A 184 -0.64 16.04 20.78
N ALA A 185 0.50 16.73 20.59
CA ALA A 185 1.26 16.71 19.35
C ALA A 185 2.65 16.13 19.59
N ILE A 186 3.27 15.63 18.52
CA ILE A 186 4.62 15.06 18.56
C ILE A 186 5.65 16.16 18.33
N GLN A 187 6.73 16.11 19.10
CA GLN A 187 7.95 16.85 18.87
C GLN A 187 9.15 15.91 18.86
N VAL A 188 10.23 16.32 18.20
CA VAL A 188 11.43 15.52 18.00
C VAL A 188 12.69 16.26 18.44
N GLU A 189 13.65 15.54 18.98
CA GLU A 189 15.01 15.99 19.18
C GLU A 189 15.85 15.47 17.99
N GLN A 190 16.70 16.33 17.40
CA GLN A 190 17.49 16.02 16.21
C GLN A 190 18.99 16.27 16.45
N THR A 191 19.83 15.35 15.97
CA THR A 191 21.29 15.48 15.99
C THR A 191 21.75 16.75 15.25
N GLY A 192 22.69 17.46 15.85
CA GLY A 192 23.33 18.63 15.21
C GLY A 192 22.49 19.92 15.25
N LEU A 193 21.34 19.89 15.88
CA LEU A 193 20.51 21.06 16.15
C LEU A 193 20.53 21.41 17.64
N PRO A 194 20.08 22.62 18.06
CA PRO A 194 19.90 22.94 19.47
C PRO A 194 19.09 21.83 20.16
N PRO A 195 19.37 21.53 21.44
CA PRO A 195 18.72 20.42 22.16
C PRO A 195 17.23 20.66 22.46
N GLU A 196 16.65 21.73 21.90
CA GLU A 196 15.24 22.05 22.05
C GLU A 196 14.41 21.17 21.10
N PRO A 197 13.40 20.45 21.63
CA PRO A 197 12.50 19.68 20.80
C PRO A 197 11.75 20.56 19.80
N ARG A 198 11.58 20.08 18.57
CA ARG A 198 10.85 20.76 17.50
C ARG A 198 9.54 20.04 17.19
N PRO A 199 8.45 20.76 16.89
CA PRO A 199 7.23 20.13 16.40
C PRO A 199 7.50 19.21 15.20
N LEU A 200 6.84 18.05 15.15
CA LEU A 200 6.96 17.12 14.02
C LEU A 200 6.55 17.78 12.69
N SER A 201 5.70 18.81 12.72
CA SER A 201 5.31 19.62 11.55
C SER A 201 6.47 20.36 10.89
N GLU A 202 7.58 20.59 11.58
CA GLU A 202 8.80 21.19 11.05
C GLU A 202 9.79 20.19 10.48
N VAL A 203 9.50 18.88 10.59
CA VAL A 203 10.31 17.79 10.06
C VAL A 203 9.84 17.41 8.67
N SER A 204 10.69 16.74 7.87
CA SER A 204 10.37 16.37 6.51
C SER A 204 9.11 15.48 6.42
N ASP A 205 8.36 15.64 5.34
CA ASP A 205 7.16 14.84 5.05
C ASP A 205 7.48 13.34 5.08
N GLY A 206 8.65 12.96 4.55
CA GLY A 206 9.11 11.57 4.56
C GLY A 206 9.27 10.99 5.96
N THR A 207 9.83 11.75 6.88
CA THR A 207 9.96 11.32 8.29
C THR A 207 8.60 11.06 8.92
N ARG A 208 7.62 11.93 8.63
CA ARG A 208 6.25 11.80 9.14
C ARG A 208 5.56 10.55 8.58
N LEU A 209 5.72 10.29 7.28
CA LEU A 209 5.19 9.06 6.64
C LEU A 209 5.82 7.79 7.21
N VAL A 210 7.15 7.77 7.36
CA VAL A 210 7.85 6.63 7.99
C VAL A 210 7.32 6.40 9.40
N LEU A 211 7.15 7.45 10.21
CA LEU A 211 6.61 7.33 11.56
C LEU A 211 5.20 6.74 11.58
N ALA A 212 4.32 7.17 10.67
CA ALA A 212 2.95 6.63 10.57
C ALA A 212 2.96 5.15 10.20
N ILE A 213 3.75 4.76 9.21
CA ILE A 213 3.87 3.35 8.79
C ILE A 213 4.41 2.50 9.96
N LEU A 214 5.47 2.97 10.64
CA LEU A 214 6.02 2.30 11.82
C LEU A 214 4.97 2.12 12.91
N THR A 215 4.13 3.13 13.14
CA THR A 215 3.07 3.06 14.15
C THR A 215 1.99 2.06 13.75
N LEU A 216 1.58 2.04 12.48
CA LEU A 216 0.59 1.08 11.94
C LEU A 216 1.02 -0.37 12.14
N VAL A 217 2.28 -0.69 11.88
CA VAL A 217 2.78 -2.07 11.91
C VAL A 217 3.17 -2.55 13.31
N ASN A 218 3.28 -1.63 14.28
CA ASN A 218 3.57 -1.96 15.69
C ASN A 218 2.32 -1.95 16.59
N GLN A 219 1.10 -1.87 16.01
CA GLN A 219 -0.14 -1.99 16.78
C GLN A 219 -0.22 -3.35 17.48
N GLU A 220 -1.11 -3.46 18.47
CA GLU A 220 -1.33 -4.72 19.19
C GLU A 220 -1.77 -5.85 18.28
N THR A 221 -2.60 -5.50 17.32
CA THR A 221 -3.07 -6.39 16.27
C THR A 221 -2.73 -5.72 14.94
N PRO A 222 -1.50 -5.92 14.42
CA PRO A 222 -1.13 -5.39 13.11
C PRO A 222 -2.07 -5.94 12.04
N PRO A 223 -2.43 -5.17 11.01
CA PRO A 223 -3.23 -5.70 9.92
C PRO A 223 -2.48 -6.85 9.23
N PRO A 224 -3.09 -8.04 9.06
CA PRO A 224 -2.46 -9.15 8.32
C PRO A 224 -2.10 -8.76 6.88
N VAL A 225 -2.86 -7.87 6.25
CA VAL A 225 -2.53 -7.24 4.97
C VAL A 225 -2.62 -5.73 5.12
N LEU A 226 -1.50 -5.05 4.92
CA LEU A 226 -1.39 -3.59 4.95
C LEU A 226 -1.46 -3.07 3.51
N LEU A 227 -2.48 -2.25 3.23
CA LEU A 227 -2.72 -1.64 1.92
C LEU A 227 -2.27 -0.18 1.96
N LEU A 228 -1.21 0.15 1.23
CA LEU A 228 -0.63 1.50 1.18
C LEU A 228 -0.81 2.11 -0.22
N GLU A 229 -1.42 3.27 -0.31
CA GLU A 229 -1.57 4.01 -1.58
C GLU A 229 -0.57 5.16 -1.63
N ASP A 230 0.16 5.26 -2.78
CA ASP A 230 1.15 6.30 -3.07
C ASP A 230 2.23 6.43 -1.96
N ILE A 231 2.96 5.33 -1.67
CA ILE A 231 3.96 5.28 -0.59
C ILE A 231 5.17 6.20 -0.80
N ASP A 232 5.37 6.67 -2.03
CA ASP A 232 6.40 7.61 -2.45
C ASP A 232 6.04 9.08 -2.14
N ARG A 233 4.79 9.36 -1.75
CA ARG A 233 4.29 10.72 -1.55
C ARG A 233 5.08 11.47 -0.47
N GLY A 234 5.77 12.55 -0.88
CA GLY A 234 6.57 13.37 0.01
C GLY A 234 7.90 12.75 0.48
N LEU A 235 8.24 11.57 0.00
CA LEU A 235 9.53 10.94 0.31
C LEU A 235 10.64 11.44 -0.63
N HIS A 236 11.79 11.78 -0.05
CA HIS A 236 12.98 12.00 -0.85
C HIS A 236 13.54 10.64 -1.33
N PRO A 237 13.98 10.49 -2.60
CA PRO A 237 14.46 9.20 -3.13
C PRO A 237 15.53 8.50 -2.28
N ARG A 238 16.37 9.24 -1.56
CA ARG A 238 17.36 8.67 -0.61
C ARG A 238 16.75 7.85 0.53
N LEU A 239 15.46 8.04 0.83
CA LEU A 239 14.76 7.28 1.87
C LEU A 239 14.13 5.99 1.33
N TYR A 240 14.08 5.79 0.00
CA TYR A 240 13.43 4.62 -0.60
C TYR A 240 14.12 3.32 -0.20
N GLU A 241 15.45 3.26 -0.30
CA GLU A 241 16.21 2.08 0.11
C GLU A 241 15.90 1.68 1.56
N GLN A 242 15.95 2.65 2.48
CA GLN A 242 15.72 2.40 3.90
C GLN A 242 14.27 1.98 4.19
N LEU A 243 13.31 2.65 3.56
CA LEU A 243 11.88 2.30 3.69
C LEU A 243 11.61 0.91 3.13
N VAL A 244 12.07 0.62 1.91
CA VAL A 244 11.86 -0.68 1.27
C VAL A 244 12.54 -1.79 2.05
N ALA A 245 13.79 -1.59 2.51
CA ALA A 245 14.49 -2.55 3.36
C ALA A 245 13.72 -2.82 4.67
N PHE A 246 13.18 -1.77 5.29
CA PHE A 246 12.35 -1.90 6.48
C PHE A 246 11.06 -2.67 6.20
N LEU A 247 10.31 -2.32 5.15
CA LEU A 247 9.05 -2.99 4.80
C LEU A 247 9.28 -4.45 4.41
N ARG A 248 10.38 -4.76 3.72
CA ARG A 248 10.80 -6.15 3.43
C ARG A 248 11.09 -6.93 4.70
N ALA A 249 11.87 -6.35 5.63
CA ALA A 249 12.17 -6.99 6.90
C ALA A 249 10.90 -7.26 7.72
N LEU A 250 9.94 -6.34 7.68
CA LEU A 250 8.64 -6.49 8.32
C LEU A 250 7.82 -7.61 7.69
N ALA A 251 7.69 -7.62 6.36
CA ALA A 251 6.97 -8.66 5.62
C ALA A 251 7.61 -10.05 5.81
N ALA A 252 8.95 -10.11 5.91
CA ALA A 252 9.70 -11.34 6.17
C ALA A 252 9.43 -11.93 7.56
N GLN A 253 9.02 -11.12 8.54
CA GLN A 253 8.57 -11.62 9.85
C GLN A 253 7.26 -12.41 9.74
N GLY A 254 6.52 -12.26 8.64
CA GLY A 254 5.33 -13.03 8.32
C GLY A 254 4.07 -12.62 9.10
N HIS A 255 4.09 -11.50 9.82
CA HIS A 255 2.91 -11.00 10.54
C HIS A 255 2.01 -10.15 9.67
N THR A 256 2.57 -9.44 8.71
CA THR A 256 1.84 -8.51 7.83
C THR A 256 2.34 -8.67 6.40
N GLN A 257 1.44 -8.93 5.45
CA GLN A 257 1.71 -8.78 4.02
C GLN A 257 1.50 -7.32 3.64
N ILE A 258 2.33 -6.79 2.74
CA ILE A 258 2.28 -5.38 2.33
C ILE A 258 1.98 -5.29 0.83
N LEU A 259 0.92 -4.58 0.46
CA LEU A 259 0.62 -4.21 -0.92
C LEU A 259 0.67 -2.69 -1.01
N ALA A 260 1.63 -2.16 -1.77
CA ALA A 260 1.86 -0.73 -1.86
C ALA A 260 1.82 -0.23 -3.31
N THR A 261 1.20 0.91 -3.56
CA THR A 261 1.22 1.53 -4.88
C THR A 261 2.23 2.67 -4.95
N THR A 262 2.81 2.84 -6.13
CA THR A 262 3.67 3.97 -6.47
C THR A 262 3.50 4.38 -7.93
N HIS A 263 3.94 5.56 -8.26
CA HIS A 263 4.14 6.05 -9.62
C HIS A 263 5.57 6.58 -9.85
N ASP A 264 6.45 6.38 -8.85
CA ASP A 264 7.84 6.82 -8.89
C ASP A 264 8.75 5.73 -9.47
N PRO A 265 9.46 5.99 -10.57
CA PRO A 265 10.37 5.03 -11.17
C PRO A 265 11.55 4.66 -10.28
N TYR A 266 12.05 5.58 -9.45
CA TYR A 266 13.19 5.30 -8.57
C TYR A 266 12.85 4.27 -7.48
N LEU A 267 11.60 4.22 -7.01
CA LEU A 267 11.19 3.21 -6.04
C LEU A 267 11.19 1.79 -6.65
N ILE A 268 11.00 1.68 -7.98
CA ILE A 268 11.04 0.38 -8.68
C ILE A 268 12.47 -0.18 -8.69
N ASP A 269 13.49 0.67 -8.70
CA ASP A 269 14.90 0.26 -8.70
C ASP A 269 15.27 -0.56 -7.46
N GLU A 270 14.60 -0.30 -6.33
CA GLU A 270 14.77 -1.05 -5.09
C GLU A 270 14.31 -2.52 -5.18
N PHE A 271 13.60 -2.89 -6.27
CA PHE A 271 13.12 -4.25 -6.53
C PHE A 271 13.94 -5.00 -7.59
N ARG A 272 15.16 -4.56 -7.90
CA ARG A 272 16.03 -5.19 -8.91
C ARG A 272 16.26 -6.68 -8.64
N ASP A 273 16.45 -7.06 -7.38
CA ASP A 273 16.72 -8.43 -6.97
C ASP A 273 15.43 -9.26 -6.76
N THR A 274 14.27 -8.62 -6.78
CA THR A 274 12.96 -9.25 -6.57
C THR A 274 11.91 -8.71 -7.54
N PRO A 275 12.16 -8.74 -8.87
CA PRO A 275 11.24 -8.18 -9.86
C PRO A 275 9.87 -8.88 -9.90
N GLU A 276 9.78 -10.12 -9.43
CA GLU A 276 8.53 -10.87 -9.24
C GLU A 276 7.59 -10.21 -8.20
N ALA A 277 8.14 -9.38 -7.33
CA ALA A 277 7.38 -8.62 -6.33
C ALA A 277 6.80 -7.31 -6.88
N VAL A 278 7.04 -6.99 -8.16
CA VAL A 278 6.49 -5.81 -8.82
C VAL A 278 5.36 -6.20 -9.76
N VAL A 279 4.17 -5.64 -9.53
CA VAL A 279 2.99 -5.79 -10.39
C VAL A 279 2.78 -4.52 -11.21
N ILE A 280 2.76 -4.68 -12.51
CA ILE A 280 2.49 -3.61 -13.47
C ILE A 280 0.99 -3.56 -13.74
N VAL A 281 0.38 -2.40 -13.57
CA VAL A 281 -1.00 -2.11 -13.94
C VAL A 281 -0.99 -1.23 -15.18
N ASP A 282 -1.51 -1.74 -16.28
CA ASP A 282 -1.65 -1.01 -17.54
C ASP A 282 -3.12 -0.88 -17.90
N LYS A 283 -3.44 0.01 -18.84
CA LYS A 283 -4.80 0.22 -19.33
C LYS A 283 -4.84 0.15 -20.85
N LYS A 284 -5.52 -0.87 -21.37
CA LYS A 284 -5.72 -1.12 -22.81
C LYS A 284 -7.20 -1.20 -23.12
N ASP A 285 -7.65 -0.50 -24.16
CA ASP A 285 -9.03 -0.54 -24.66
C ASP A 285 -10.10 -0.33 -23.57
N GLY A 286 -9.81 0.57 -22.63
CA GLY A 286 -10.71 0.91 -21.53
C GLY A 286 -10.68 -0.05 -20.34
N ALA A 287 -9.99 -1.18 -20.42
CA ALA A 287 -9.83 -2.14 -19.35
C ALA A 287 -8.41 -2.13 -18.76
N SER A 288 -8.32 -2.34 -17.45
CA SER A 288 -7.03 -2.53 -16.76
C SER A 288 -6.53 -3.97 -16.91
N THR A 289 -5.24 -4.14 -17.06
CA THR A 289 -4.53 -5.42 -17.09
C THR A 289 -3.50 -5.47 -15.97
N LEU A 290 -3.15 -6.68 -15.54
CA LEU A 290 -2.12 -6.95 -14.53
C LEU A 290 -1.06 -7.85 -15.15
N SER A 291 0.20 -7.62 -14.81
CA SER A 291 1.32 -8.50 -15.15
C SER A 291 2.44 -8.33 -14.13
N ASN A 292 3.27 -9.34 -13.93
CA ASN A 292 4.44 -9.24 -13.07
C ASN A 292 5.66 -8.77 -13.88
N LEU A 293 6.51 -7.92 -13.29
CA LEU A 293 7.66 -7.32 -13.97
C LEU A 293 8.68 -8.38 -14.43
N ASP A 294 8.91 -9.43 -13.64
CA ASP A 294 9.82 -10.52 -13.99
C ASP A 294 9.45 -11.21 -15.31
N GLU A 295 8.16 -11.36 -15.62
CA GLU A 295 7.67 -11.92 -16.88
C GLU A 295 8.06 -11.04 -18.08
N HIS A 296 7.91 -9.73 -17.94
CA HIS A 296 8.33 -8.77 -18.96
C HIS A 296 9.85 -8.77 -19.16
N LEU A 297 10.61 -8.79 -18.04
CA LEU A 297 12.08 -8.84 -18.12
C LEU A 297 12.56 -10.14 -18.78
N ALA A 298 11.92 -11.28 -18.48
CA ALA A 298 12.23 -12.54 -19.14
C ALA A 298 11.95 -12.49 -20.65
N ALA A 299 10.81 -11.91 -21.06
CA ALA A 299 10.47 -11.71 -22.46
C ALA A 299 11.46 -10.79 -23.20
N LEU A 300 11.85 -9.67 -22.61
CA LEU A 300 12.84 -8.75 -23.17
C LEU A 300 14.21 -9.42 -23.32
N ARG A 301 14.68 -10.16 -22.31
CA ARG A 301 15.95 -10.92 -22.38
C ARG A 301 15.92 -11.97 -23.49
N SER A 302 14.80 -12.67 -23.68
CA SER A 302 14.65 -13.66 -24.78
C SER A 302 14.72 -13.03 -26.18
N GLN A 303 14.42 -11.73 -26.28
CA GLN A 303 14.53 -10.94 -27.51
C GLN A 303 15.93 -10.30 -27.69
N GLY A 304 16.87 -10.58 -26.79
CA GLY A 304 18.23 -10.05 -26.83
C GLY A 304 18.40 -8.64 -26.27
N ALA A 305 17.41 -8.14 -25.52
CA ALA A 305 17.53 -6.83 -24.87
C ALA A 305 18.58 -6.88 -23.75
N ASP A 306 19.50 -5.92 -23.76
CA ASP A 306 20.40 -5.66 -22.66
C ASP A 306 19.65 -4.84 -21.60
N LEU A 307 19.55 -5.40 -20.38
CA LEU A 307 18.83 -4.79 -19.25
C LEU A 307 19.80 -4.28 -18.17
N GLU A 308 20.95 -3.74 -18.55
CA GLU A 308 21.89 -3.12 -17.60
C GLU A 308 21.35 -1.82 -17.00
N MET A 309 20.35 -1.20 -17.65
CA MET A 309 19.71 0.02 -17.15
C MET A 309 18.89 -0.21 -15.87
N PRO A 310 18.64 0.84 -15.05
CA PRO A 310 17.76 0.79 -13.89
C PRO A 310 16.34 0.31 -14.25
N LEU A 311 15.69 -0.48 -13.39
CA LEU A 311 14.34 -1.00 -13.62
C LEU A 311 13.30 0.11 -13.79
N GLY A 312 13.42 1.19 -13.03
CA GLY A 312 12.57 2.37 -13.16
C GLY A 312 12.68 3.00 -14.54
N GLN A 313 13.89 2.99 -15.14
CA GLN A 313 14.10 3.47 -16.50
C GLN A 313 13.50 2.50 -17.53
N VAL A 314 13.63 1.18 -17.34
CA VAL A 314 12.96 0.16 -18.17
C VAL A 314 11.45 0.39 -18.17
N TRP A 315 10.86 0.60 -17.00
CA TRP A 315 9.43 0.88 -16.87
C TRP A 315 9.07 2.23 -17.53
N PHE A 316 9.79 3.30 -17.19
CA PHE A 316 9.51 4.66 -17.68
C PHE A 316 9.64 4.78 -19.21
N SER A 317 10.49 3.97 -19.85
CA SER A 317 10.63 3.91 -21.31
C SER A 317 9.40 3.30 -22.02
N GLY A 318 8.48 2.69 -21.27
CA GLY A 318 7.32 1.99 -21.79
C GLY A 318 7.60 0.57 -22.29
N MET A 319 8.82 0.04 -22.13
CA MET A 319 9.20 -1.31 -22.57
C MET A 319 8.37 -2.42 -21.93
N VAL A 320 7.88 -2.18 -20.72
CA VAL A 320 7.10 -3.15 -19.94
C VAL A 320 5.63 -2.74 -19.73
N GLY A 321 5.19 -1.65 -20.37
CA GLY A 321 3.83 -1.12 -20.22
C GLY A 321 3.63 -0.31 -18.93
N GLY A 322 2.38 0.06 -18.64
CA GLY A 322 2.01 0.79 -17.40
C GLY A 322 2.37 2.28 -17.39
N VAL A 323 2.90 2.82 -18.46
CA VAL A 323 3.25 4.24 -18.61
C VAL A 323 2.22 4.95 -19.51
N PRO A 324 1.82 6.20 -19.19
CA PRO A 324 0.91 6.95 -20.05
C PRO A 324 1.52 7.10 -21.44
N GLY A 325 0.83 6.60 -22.48
CA GLY A 325 1.19 6.93 -23.86
C GLY A 325 1.09 8.45 -24.06
N MET A 326 2.19 9.11 -24.36
CA MET A 326 2.17 10.53 -24.75
C MET A 326 1.52 10.65 -26.14
N LYS A 327 0.21 10.87 -26.16
CA LYS A 327 -0.44 11.44 -27.35
C LYS A 327 -0.24 12.96 -27.26
N LEU A 328 0.67 13.50 -28.06
CA LEU A 328 0.75 14.94 -28.23
C LEU A 328 -0.65 15.46 -28.64
N PRO A 329 -1.18 16.49 -27.98
CA PRO A 329 -2.39 17.16 -28.42
C PRO A 329 -2.31 17.50 -29.92
N GLU A 330 -3.41 17.41 -30.65
CA GLU A 330 -3.42 17.67 -32.10
C GLU A 330 -2.83 19.03 -32.48
N ILE A 331 -3.02 20.04 -31.62
CA ILE A 331 -2.47 21.39 -31.80
C ILE A 331 -0.93 21.46 -31.73
N LEU A 332 -0.28 20.43 -31.17
CA LEU A 332 1.19 20.33 -31.05
C LEU A 332 1.78 19.36 -32.07
N ARG A 333 0.97 18.74 -32.92
CA ARG A 333 1.48 17.90 -33.99
C ARG A 333 2.05 18.82 -35.08
N PRO A 334 3.30 18.57 -35.58
CA PRO A 334 3.81 19.30 -36.72
C PRO A 334 2.84 19.14 -37.89
N ALA A 335 2.52 20.23 -38.56
CA ALA A 335 1.71 20.19 -39.78
C ALA A 335 2.31 19.13 -40.70
N LYS A 336 1.47 18.21 -41.18
CA LYS A 336 1.92 17.28 -42.23
C LYS A 336 2.38 18.10 -43.43
N ALA A 337 3.68 17.97 -43.77
CA ALA A 337 4.27 18.54 -44.95
C ALA A 337 3.67 17.94 -46.21
#